data_a0bf418437731be56569b6d6afc7708b
#
_entry.id   a0bf418437731be56569b6d6afc7708b
#
_cell.length_a   1.000
_cell.length_b   1.000
_cell.length_c   1.000
_cell.angle_alpha   90.00
_cell.angle_beta   90.00
_cell.angle_gamma   90.00
#
_symmetry.space_group_name_H-M   'P 1'
#
loop_
_entity.id
_entity.type
_entity.pdbx_description
1 polymer ?
#
loop_
_entity_poly.entity_id
_entity_poly.type
_entity_poly.pdbx_seq_one_letter_code
_entity_poly.pdbx_strand_id
1 'polypeptide(L)'
;MNYLLLDFAKSFGAGRLSASAFAEAYIELWRIERDSKNILNYDEKVSECLSTIFCMADMYNPDEDREEYEFNDEQLRDEINKLMVDYINK
;
A
#
# COMPACT_ATOMS: atom_id res chain seq x y z
N MET A 1 0.92 -4.97 18.35
CA MET A 1 0.32 -5.84 17.34
C MET A 1 1.00 -5.64 16.00
N ASN A 2 1.39 -6.72 15.36
CA ASN A 2 2.06 -6.64 14.07
C ASN A 2 1.03 -6.69 12.94
N TYR A 3 1.08 -5.68 12.08
CA TYR A 3 0.25 -5.65 10.89
C TYR A 3 1.14 -5.97 9.70
N LEU A 4 0.99 -7.17 9.18
CA LEU A 4 1.80 -7.65 8.05
C LEU A 4 1.76 -6.69 6.86
N LEU A 5 0.56 -6.23 6.50
CA LEU A 5 0.40 -5.32 5.37
C LEU A 5 1.12 -4.00 5.59
N LEU A 6 1.07 -3.48 6.82
CA LEU A 6 1.74 -2.23 7.15
C LEU A 6 3.26 -2.38 7.08
N ASP A 7 3.78 -3.48 7.63
CA ASP A 7 5.22 -3.78 7.57
C ASP A 7 5.67 -3.99 6.13
N PHE A 8 4.84 -4.61 5.32
CA PHE A 8 5.13 -4.83 3.91
C PHE A 8 5.23 -3.49 3.15
N ALA A 9 4.30 -2.58 3.43
CA ALA A 9 4.32 -1.24 2.83
C ALA A 9 5.55 -0.45 3.28
N LYS A 10 5.95 -0.57 4.54
CA LYS A 10 7.17 0.08 5.05
C LYS A 10 8.41 -0.44 4.33
N SER A 11 8.47 -1.75 4.08
CA SER A 11 9.60 -2.36 3.35
C SER A 11 9.70 -1.80 1.93
N PHE A 12 8.57 -1.63 1.27
CA PHE A 12 8.55 -1.01 -0.06
C PHE A 12 9.02 0.45 0.00
N GLY A 13 8.51 1.20 0.95
CA GLY A 13 8.90 2.60 1.15
C GLY A 13 10.38 2.76 1.40
N ALA A 14 11.00 1.79 2.08
CA ALA A 14 12.43 1.77 2.36
C ALA A 14 13.28 1.33 1.15
N GLY A 15 12.66 1.00 0.03
CA GLY A 15 13.37 0.62 -1.19
C GLY A 15 13.77 -0.85 -1.28
N ARG A 16 13.18 -1.71 -0.45
CA ARG A 16 13.55 -3.13 -0.40
C ARG A 16 12.85 -3.99 -1.45
N LEU A 17 11.81 -3.44 -2.09
CA LEU A 17 11.00 -4.16 -3.06
C LEU A 17 10.82 -3.29 -4.30
N SER A 18 10.68 -3.92 -5.46
CA SER A 18 10.28 -3.20 -6.66
C SER A 18 8.79 -2.83 -6.56
N ALA A 19 8.38 -1.78 -7.29
CA ALA A 19 6.99 -1.35 -7.26
C ALA A 19 6.06 -2.42 -7.81
N SER A 20 6.43 -3.12 -8.89
CA SER A 20 5.58 -4.16 -9.45
C SER A 20 5.42 -5.34 -8.51
N ALA A 21 6.49 -5.78 -7.86
CA ALA A 21 6.42 -6.85 -6.87
C ALA A 21 5.54 -6.45 -5.69
N PHE A 22 5.72 -5.23 -5.19
CA PHE A 22 4.94 -4.73 -4.07
C PHE A 22 3.46 -4.64 -4.44
N ALA A 23 3.14 -4.00 -5.57
CA ALA A 23 1.74 -3.77 -5.94
C ALA A 23 0.97 -5.09 -6.10
N GLU A 24 1.54 -6.06 -6.81
CA GLU A 24 0.89 -7.35 -6.99
C GLU A 24 0.69 -8.09 -5.68
N ALA A 25 1.72 -8.16 -4.85
CA ALA A 25 1.65 -8.87 -3.59
C ALA A 25 0.74 -8.18 -2.59
N TYR A 26 0.80 -6.85 -2.52
CA TYR A 26 -0.04 -6.10 -1.59
C TYR A 26 -1.52 -6.29 -1.89
N ILE A 27 -1.90 -6.17 -3.15
CA ILE A 27 -3.30 -6.32 -3.56
C ILE A 27 -3.82 -7.70 -3.15
N GLU A 28 -3.03 -8.74 -3.39
CA GLU A 28 -3.46 -10.10 -3.05
C GLU A 28 -3.52 -10.32 -1.54
N LEU A 29 -2.52 -9.85 -0.80
CA LEU A 29 -2.52 -9.96 0.66
C LEU A 29 -3.70 -9.21 1.27
N TRP A 30 -4.01 -8.03 0.75
CA TRP A 30 -5.15 -7.24 1.22
C TRP A 30 -6.46 -7.98 1.00
N ARG A 31 -6.61 -8.64 -0.15
CA ARG A 31 -7.80 -9.42 -0.46
C ARG A 31 -7.95 -10.60 0.51
N ILE A 32 -6.85 -11.25 0.84
CA ILE A 32 -6.87 -12.35 1.81
C ILE A 32 -7.32 -11.85 3.19
N GLU A 33 -6.78 -10.73 3.64
CA GLU A 33 -7.17 -10.13 4.92
C GLU A 33 -8.64 -9.72 4.93
N ARG A 34 -9.12 -9.17 3.82
CA ARG A 34 -10.53 -8.79 3.68
C ARG A 34 -11.42 -10.04 3.72
N ASP A 35 -11.09 -11.06 2.93
CA ASP A 35 -11.92 -12.24 2.78
C ASP A 35 -11.97 -13.08 4.05
N SER A 36 -10.89 -13.09 4.82
CA SER A 36 -10.83 -13.76 6.12
C SER A 36 -11.44 -12.92 7.23
N LYS A 37 -11.85 -11.69 6.93
CA LYS A 37 -12.44 -10.72 7.86
C LYS A 37 -11.45 -10.23 8.93
N ASN A 38 -10.16 -10.48 8.78
CA ASN A 38 -9.15 -9.97 9.70
C ASN A 38 -9.11 -8.45 9.73
N ILE A 39 -9.46 -7.80 8.62
CA ILE A 39 -9.50 -6.34 8.55
C ILE A 39 -10.48 -5.77 9.59
N LEU A 40 -11.53 -6.49 9.91
CA LEU A 40 -12.51 -6.04 10.89
C LEU A 40 -11.95 -5.99 12.32
N ASN A 41 -10.84 -6.68 12.56
CA ASN A 41 -10.17 -6.71 13.87
C ASN A 41 -9.13 -5.59 14.01
N TYR A 42 -8.88 -4.84 12.94
CA TYR A 42 -7.90 -3.76 12.96
C TYR A 42 -8.50 -2.47 13.50
N ASP A 43 -7.64 -1.66 14.11
CA ASP A 43 -8.01 -0.31 14.46
C ASP A 43 -8.50 0.44 13.21
N GLU A 44 -9.51 1.29 13.37
CA GLU A 44 -10.12 2.02 12.26
C GLU A 44 -9.10 2.81 11.45
N LYS A 45 -8.15 3.47 12.13
CA LYS A 45 -7.11 4.24 11.44
C LYS A 45 -6.19 3.34 10.62
N VAL A 46 -5.87 2.16 11.15
CA VAL A 46 -5.05 1.19 10.42
C VAL A 46 -5.79 0.70 9.20
N SER A 47 -7.06 0.33 9.35
CA SER A 47 -7.88 -0.13 8.22
C SER A 47 -7.97 0.93 7.12
N GLU A 48 -8.16 2.19 7.50
CA GLU A 48 -8.21 3.29 6.55
C GLU A 48 -6.89 3.45 5.82
N CYS A 49 -5.77 3.40 6.54
CA CYS A 49 -4.44 3.47 5.96
C CYS A 49 -4.21 2.33 4.96
N LEU A 50 -4.52 1.11 5.35
CA LEU A 50 -4.31 -0.06 4.49
C LEU A 50 -5.19 -0.03 3.25
N SER A 51 -6.42 0.46 3.36
CA SER A 51 -7.32 0.61 2.22
C SER A 51 -6.82 1.69 1.26
N THR A 52 -6.26 2.76 1.79
CA THR A 52 -5.67 3.83 0.97
C THR A 52 -4.48 3.29 0.18
N ILE A 53 -3.62 2.50 0.83
CA ILE A 53 -2.48 1.87 0.16
C ILE A 53 -2.97 0.92 -0.94
N PHE A 54 -4.05 0.18 -0.70
CA PHE A 54 -4.64 -0.67 -1.72
C PHE A 54 -5.03 0.12 -2.96
N CYS A 55 -5.69 1.27 -2.77
CA CYS A 55 -6.07 2.14 -3.88
C CYS A 55 -4.85 2.66 -4.63
N MET A 56 -3.80 3.03 -3.92
CA MET A 56 -2.55 3.48 -4.53
C MET A 56 -1.90 2.39 -5.35
N ALA A 57 -1.85 1.16 -4.81
CA ALA A 57 -1.28 0.01 -5.52
C ALA A 57 -2.08 -0.31 -6.78
N ASP A 58 -3.41 -0.18 -6.72
CA ASP A 58 -4.28 -0.41 -7.86
C ASP A 58 -4.08 0.63 -8.96
N MET A 59 -3.61 1.82 -8.62
CA MET A 59 -3.32 2.88 -9.58
C MET A 59 -1.90 2.80 -10.14
N TYR A 60 -1.10 1.84 -9.72
CA TYR A 60 0.26 1.68 -10.23
C TYR A 60 0.21 1.17 -11.67
N ASN A 61 0.93 1.83 -12.55
CA ASN A 61 1.09 1.44 -13.96
C ASN A 61 2.51 1.75 -14.40
N PRO A 62 3.33 0.74 -14.69
CA PRO A 62 4.72 0.98 -15.10
C PRO A 62 4.88 1.45 -16.54
N ASP A 63 3.82 1.34 -17.35
CA ASP A 63 3.88 1.68 -18.76
C ASP A 63 3.93 3.19 -18.97
N GLU A 64 4.55 3.61 -20.06
CA GLU A 64 4.68 5.03 -20.38
C GLU A 64 3.36 5.68 -20.77
N ASP A 65 2.37 4.88 -21.18
CA ASP A 65 1.06 5.38 -21.57
C ASP A 65 0.09 5.52 -20.39
N ARG A 66 0.61 5.54 -19.15
CA ARG A 66 -0.25 5.67 -17.97
C ARG A 66 -0.99 7.01 -17.96
N GLU A 67 -2.16 6.97 -17.33
CA GLU A 67 -2.97 8.16 -17.14
C GLU A 67 -2.37 9.07 -16.07
N GLU A 68 -2.80 10.32 -16.02
CA GLU A 68 -2.28 11.29 -15.05
C GLU A 68 -2.51 10.87 -13.60
N TYR A 69 -3.58 10.15 -13.32
CA TYR A 69 -3.89 9.69 -11.97
C TYR A 69 -3.16 8.42 -11.58
N GLU A 70 -2.51 7.76 -12.54
CA GLU A 70 -1.77 6.53 -12.27
C GLU A 70 -0.35 6.85 -11.82
N PHE A 71 0.25 5.93 -11.08
CA PHE A 71 1.58 6.12 -10.51
C PHE A 71 2.63 5.29 -11.23
N ASN A 72 3.81 5.88 -11.45
CA ASN A 72 5.00 5.10 -11.80
C ASN A 72 5.65 4.60 -10.50
N ASP A 73 6.80 3.90 -10.63
CA ASP A 73 7.50 3.29 -9.48
C ASP A 73 7.85 4.31 -8.41
N GLU A 74 8.43 5.43 -8.81
CA GLU A 74 8.88 6.45 -7.88
C GLU A 74 7.70 7.16 -7.21
N GLN A 75 6.69 7.49 -7.99
CA GLN A 75 5.49 8.15 -7.47
C GLN A 75 4.76 7.29 -6.46
N LEU A 76 4.64 5.99 -6.73
CA LEU A 76 3.98 5.09 -5.79
C LEU A 76 4.74 5.03 -4.46
N ARG A 77 6.07 4.90 -4.53
CA ARG A 77 6.90 4.85 -3.32
C ARG A 77 6.77 6.15 -2.51
N ASP A 78 6.84 7.30 -3.20
CA ASP A 78 6.75 8.60 -2.53
C ASP A 78 5.40 8.79 -1.86
N GLU A 79 4.32 8.42 -2.53
CA GLU A 79 2.97 8.57 -1.97
C GLU A 79 2.76 7.66 -0.76
N ILE A 80 3.27 6.45 -0.80
CA ILE A 80 3.17 5.55 0.34
C ILE A 80 3.99 6.07 1.51
N ASN A 81 5.19 6.60 1.27
CA ASN A 81 6.00 7.19 2.33
C ASN A 81 5.32 8.40 2.96
N LYS A 82 4.68 9.25 2.18
CA LYS A 82 3.91 10.38 2.71
C LYS A 82 2.77 9.91 3.59
N LEU A 83 2.04 8.91 3.14
CA LEU A 83 0.93 8.35 3.90
C LEU A 83 1.42 7.78 5.23
N MET A 84 2.54 7.08 5.23
CA MET A 84 3.11 6.50 6.44
C MET A 84 3.52 7.57 7.44
N VAL A 85 4.13 8.65 6.97
CA VAL A 85 4.50 9.78 7.84
C VAL A 85 3.24 10.39 8.47
N ASP A 86 2.22 10.63 7.66
CA ASP A 86 0.96 11.18 8.16
C ASP A 86 0.31 10.26 9.19
N TYR A 87 0.33 8.96 8.94
CA TYR A 87 -0.25 7.99 9.85
C TYR A 87 0.48 7.95 11.19
N ILE A 88 1.82 7.95 11.16
CA ILE A 88 2.65 7.86 12.36
C ILE A 88 2.55 9.15 13.19
N ASN A 89 2.44 10.30 12.54
CA ASN A 89 2.42 11.60 13.21
C ASN A 89 1.04 12.02 13.72
N LYS A 90 0.04 11.22 13.47
CA LYS A 90 -1.29 11.42 14.03
C LYS A 90 -1.47 10.54 15.25
#